data_3bf1da86eec516a2de1cbc803ae0652e
#
_entry.id   3bf1da86eec516a2de1cbc803ae0652e
#
_cell.length_a   1.000
_cell.length_b   1.000
_cell.length_c   1.000
_cell.angle_alpha   90.00
_cell.angle_beta   90.00
_cell.angle_gamma   90.00
#
_symmetry.space_group_name_H-M   'P 1'
#
loop_
_entity.id
_entity.type
_entity.pdbx_description
1 polymer ?
#
loop_
_entity_poly.entity_id
_entity_poly.type
_entity_poly.pdbx_seq_one_letter_code
_entity_poly.pdbx_strand_id
1 'polypeptide(L)'
;MIVVDEYLAVRVVGGSWPSGLPDTEDVLLPTSRHWRLLQRVHAPGDGQLSRLLATLSPADRDTIRFPHPEVLQVADPRPFLDKAAEIAARFGGTGWLTAETLAAGLTYGQALWFGTERNVGRLLATAADDL
;
A
#
# COMPACT_ATOMS: atom_id res chain seq x y z
N MET A 1 13.75 0.85 -3.08
CA MET A 1 12.52 0.61 -2.29
C MET A 1 11.31 0.76 -3.19
N ILE A 2 10.35 -0.14 -3.06
CA ILE A 2 9.13 -0.15 -3.88
C ILE A 2 7.94 0.11 -2.97
N VAL A 3 7.12 1.09 -3.32
CA VAL A 3 5.87 1.37 -2.59
C VAL A 3 4.73 0.56 -3.22
N VAL A 4 4.04 -0.21 -2.42
CA VAL A 4 2.97 -1.13 -2.86
C VAL A 4 1.64 -0.78 -2.21
N ASP A 5 0.56 -1.24 -2.84
CA ASP A 5 -0.77 -1.17 -2.25
C ASP A 5 -1.02 -2.35 -1.30
N GLU A 6 -2.18 -2.36 -0.65
CA GLU A 6 -2.56 -3.40 0.31
C GLU A 6 -2.72 -4.78 -0.34
N TYR A 7 -3.14 -4.87 -1.59
CA TYR A 7 -3.28 -6.14 -2.32
C TYR A 7 -1.93 -6.80 -2.56
N LEU A 8 -0.94 -6.03 -3.02
CA LEU A 8 0.42 -6.53 -3.21
C LEU A 8 1.08 -6.87 -1.88
N ALA A 9 0.82 -6.11 -0.82
CA ALA A 9 1.33 -6.42 0.51
C ALA A 9 0.88 -7.80 0.99
N VAL A 10 -0.39 -8.14 0.79
CA VAL A 10 -0.91 -9.47 1.14
C VAL A 10 -0.20 -10.57 0.34
N ARG A 11 0.02 -10.35 -0.95
CA ARG A 11 0.73 -11.33 -1.80
C ARG A 11 2.19 -11.50 -1.38
N VAL A 12 2.87 -10.42 -1.04
CA VAL A 12 4.26 -10.46 -0.55
C VAL A 12 4.33 -11.27 0.74
N VAL A 13 3.46 -11.00 1.70
CA VAL A 13 3.42 -11.72 2.98
C VAL A 13 3.09 -13.20 2.76
N GLY A 14 2.17 -13.51 1.87
CA GLY A 14 1.78 -14.89 1.55
C GLY A 14 2.80 -15.67 0.71
N GLY A 15 3.90 -15.04 0.31
CA GLY A 15 4.93 -15.68 -0.51
C GLY A 15 4.57 -15.79 -1.99
N SER A 16 3.48 -15.16 -2.44
CA SER A 16 3.05 -15.15 -3.84
C SER A 16 3.59 -13.89 -4.53
N TRP A 17 4.89 -13.86 -4.78
CA TRP A 17 5.55 -12.69 -5.36
C TRP A 17 5.04 -12.40 -6.77
N PRO A 18 4.55 -11.19 -7.05
CA PRO A 18 4.02 -10.85 -8.38
C PRO A 18 5.09 -10.90 -9.46
N SER A 19 4.69 -11.38 -10.65
CA SER A 19 5.53 -11.33 -11.83
C SER A 19 5.90 -9.88 -12.16
N GLY A 20 7.18 -9.62 -12.41
CA GLY A 20 7.68 -8.30 -12.74
C GLY A 20 8.03 -7.42 -11.55
N LEU A 21 7.61 -7.77 -10.33
CA LEU A 21 8.04 -7.05 -9.14
C LEU A 21 9.46 -7.51 -8.77
N PRO A 22 10.46 -6.60 -8.70
CA PRO A 22 11.83 -6.96 -8.34
C PRO A 22 11.90 -7.56 -6.93
N ASP A 23 12.41 -8.78 -6.80
CA ASP A 23 12.51 -9.50 -5.53
C ASP A 23 13.72 -9.07 -4.68
N THR A 24 14.60 -8.26 -5.26
CA THR A 24 15.78 -7.71 -4.57
C THR A 24 15.50 -6.38 -3.88
N GLU A 25 14.32 -5.80 -4.07
CA GLU A 25 13.94 -4.50 -3.53
C GLU A 25 13.18 -4.66 -2.22
N ASP A 26 13.40 -3.74 -1.28
CA ASP A 26 12.58 -3.62 -0.09
C ASP A 26 11.18 -3.12 -0.47
N VAL A 27 10.18 -3.67 0.19
CA VAL A 27 8.77 -3.35 -0.04
C VAL A 27 8.24 -2.48 1.09
N LEU A 28 7.65 -1.36 0.73
CA LEU A 28 7.10 -0.38 1.67
C LEU A 28 5.59 -0.24 1.48
N LEU A 29 4.85 -0.42 2.57
CA LEU A 29 3.41 -0.20 2.61
C LEU A 29 3.10 1.10 3.34
N PRO A 30 2.38 2.05 2.73
CA PRO A 30 1.93 3.26 3.42
C PRO A 30 1.03 2.93 4.61
N THR A 31 1.13 3.72 5.67
CA THR A 31 0.40 3.49 6.93
C THR A 31 -1.12 3.44 6.74
N SER A 32 -1.68 4.32 5.91
CA SER A 32 -3.12 4.33 5.63
C SER A 32 -3.59 3.04 4.97
N ARG A 33 -2.76 2.45 4.11
CA ARG A 33 -3.07 1.18 3.46
C ARG A 33 -2.91 0.01 4.41
N HIS A 34 -1.95 0.05 5.31
CA HIS A 34 -1.83 -0.93 6.40
C HIS A 34 -3.05 -0.89 7.30
N TRP A 35 -3.51 0.31 7.66
CA TRP A 35 -4.74 0.48 8.44
C TRP A 35 -5.95 -0.14 7.75
N ARG A 36 -6.08 0.04 6.42
CA ARG A 36 -7.15 -0.58 5.64
C ARG A 36 -7.09 -2.11 5.70
N LEU A 37 -5.88 -2.69 5.63
CA LEU A 37 -5.68 -4.14 5.82
C LEU A 37 -6.14 -4.60 7.19
N LEU A 38 -5.72 -3.88 8.24
CA LEU A 38 -6.10 -4.21 9.62
C LEU A 38 -7.60 -4.18 9.82
N GLN A 39 -8.29 -3.21 9.24
CA GLN A 39 -9.75 -3.18 9.27
C GLN A 39 -10.36 -4.45 8.69
N ARG A 40 -9.84 -4.94 7.57
CA ARG A 40 -10.36 -6.15 6.91
C ARG A 40 -9.98 -7.42 7.65
N VAL A 41 -8.88 -7.44 8.36
CA VAL A 41 -8.53 -8.57 9.25
C VAL A 41 -9.54 -8.70 10.38
N HIS A 42 -9.92 -7.57 11.00
CA HIS A 42 -10.84 -7.55 12.14
C HIS A 42 -12.32 -7.57 11.74
N ALA A 43 -12.65 -7.08 10.55
CA ALA A 43 -14.02 -7.04 10.03
C ALA A 43 -14.06 -7.51 8.57
N PRO A 44 -13.93 -8.83 8.33
CA PRO A 44 -13.96 -9.38 6.98
C PRO A 44 -15.28 -9.08 6.28
N GLY A 45 -15.18 -8.75 4.99
CA GLY A 45 -16.32 -8.54 4.12
C GLY A 45 -16.34 -9.55 2.96
N ASP A 46 -17.15 -9.26 1.95
CA ASP A 46 -17.26 -10.09 0.75
C ASP A 46 -16.36 -9.62 -0.40
N GLY A 47 -15.59 -8.57 -0.18
CA GLY A 47 -14.76 -7.95 -1.20
C GLY A 47 -13.51 -8.76 -1.55
N GLN A 48 -12.85 -8.34 -2.62
CA GLN A 48 -11.66 -8.99 -3.14
C GLN A 48 -10.52 -9.03 -2.11
N LEU A 49 -10.32 -7.95 -1.36
CA LEU A 49 -9.27 -7.89 -0.35
C LEU A 49 -9.51 -8.90 0.77
N SER A 50 -10.75 -8.99 1.24
CA SER A 50 -11.13 -9.99 2.27
C SER A 50 -10.92 -11.41 1.78
N ARG A 51 -11.26 -11.70 0.52
CA ARG A 51 -11.02 -13.01 -0.08
C ARG A 51 -9.53 -13.33 -0.17
N LEU A 52 -8.73 -12.35 -0.53
CA LEU A 52 -7.28 -12.51 -0.61
C LEU A 52 -6.68 -12.78 0.78
N LEU A 53 -7.10 -12.03 1.79
CA LEU A 53 -6.69 -12.25 3.19
C LEU A 53 -7.07 -13.64 3.68
N ALA A 54 -8.22 -14.16 3.27
CA ALA A 54 -8.68 -15.49 3.66
C ALA A 54 -7.78 -16.62 3.14
N THR A 55 -6.97 -16.38 2.11
CA THR A 55 -6.02 -17.37 1.58
C THR A 55 -4.76 -17.50 2.44
N LEU A 56 -4.50 -16.56 3.34
CA LEU A 56 -3.31 -16.56 4.19
C LEU A 56 -3.43 -17.57 5.33
N SER A 57 -2.29 -18.17 5.71
CA SER A 57 -2.19 -18.94 6.93
C SER A 57 -2.39 -18.04 8.17
N PRO A 58 -2.71 -18.62 9.35
CA PRO A 58 -2.77 -17.82 10.57
C PRO A 58 -1.46 -17.08 10.87
N ALA A 59 -0.31 -17.70 10.61
CA ALA A 59 1.00 -17.04 10.80
C ALA A 59 1.18 -15.84 9.87
N ASP A 60 0.78 -15.96 8.61
CA ASP A 60 0.87 -14.86 7.64
C ASP A 60 -0.08 -13.71 8.00
N ARG A 61 -1.28 -14.02 8.50
CA ARG A 61 -2.19 -12.98 9.02
C ARG A 61 -1.61 -12.25 10.21
N ASP A 62 -0.90 -12.93 11.10
CA ASP A 62 -0.19 -12.29 12.20
C ASP A 62 0.91 -11.37 11.69
N THR A 63 1.58 -11.72 10.60
CA THR A 63 2.57 -10.85 9.95
C THR A 63 1.92 -9.60 9.37
N ILE A 64 0.69 -9.67 8.87
CA ILE A 64 -0.06 -8.47 8.46
C ILE A 64 -0.36 -7.57 9.68
N ARG A 65 -0.79 -8.16 10.80
CA ARG A 65 -1.12 -7.41 12.02
C ARG A 65 0.10 -6.77 12.68
N PHE A 66 1.21 -7.48 12.67
CA PHE A 66 2.46 -7.07 13.31
C PHE A 66 3.61 -7.27 12.31
N PRO A 67 3.76 -6.35 11.33
CA PRO A 67 4.71 -6.53 10.24
C PRO A 67 6.15 -6.65 10.73
N HIS A 68 6.86 -7.62 10.20
CA HIS A 68 8.30 -7.75 10.40
C HIS A 68 9.02 -6.97 9.29
N PRO A 69 9.94 -6.04 9.62
CA PRO A 69 10.58 -5.18 8.62
C PRO A 69 11.30 -5.92 7.50
N GLU A 70 11.77 -7.15 7.74
CA GLU A 70 12.43 -7.97 6.72
C GLU A 70 11.45 -8.51 5.67
N VAL A 71 10.17 -8.58 5.99
CA VAL A 71 9.13 -9.07 5.08
C VAL A 71 8.38 -7.90 4.45
N LEU A 72 7.93 -6.97 5.28
CA LEU A 72 7.12 -5.83 4.86
C LEU A 72 7.37 -4.66 5.78
N GLN A 73 7.84 -3.55 5.22
CA GLN A 73 7.99 -2.31 5.98
C GLN A 73 6.70 -1.50 5.89
N VAL A 74 6.23 -1.00 7.03
CA VAL A 74 5.15 -0.03 7.08
C VAL A 74 5.76 1.36 7.25
N ALA A 75 5.41 2.28 6.37
CA ALA A 75 5.99 3.61 6.36
C ALA A 75 5.51 4.43 7.56
N ASP A 76 6.44 5.08 8.25
CA ASP A 76 6.10 6.16 9.17
C ASP A 76 5.66 7.37 8.33
N PRO A 77 4.44 7.91 8.54
CA PRO A 77 3.95 9.00 7.71
C PRO A 77 4.62 10.36 8.00
N ARG A 78 5.23 10.53 9.16
CA ARG A 78 5.78 11.83 9.59
C ARG A 78 6.74 12.48 8.60
N PRO A 79 7.69 11.77 7.98
CA PRO A 79 8.63 12.39 7.05
C PRO A 79 7.99 12.96 5.78
N PHE A 80 6.82 12.49 5.39
CA PHE A 80 6.16 12.95 4.15
C PHE A 80 4.73 13.46 4.36
N LEU A 81 4.35 13.72 5.62
CA LEU A 81 3.00 14.23 5.93
C LEU A 81 2.74 15.58 5.27
N ASP A 82 3.73 16.48 5.31
CA ASP A 82 3.63 17.78 4.63
C ASP A 82 3.45 17.63 3.13
N LYS A 83 4.21 16.74 2.50
CA LYS A 83 4.07 16.46 1.06
C LYS A 83 2.71 15.86 0.73
N ALA A 84 2.19 14.98 1.57
CA ALA A 84 0.85 14.43 1.39
C ALA A 84 -0.22 15.53 1.47
N ALA A 85 -0.08 16.45 2.42
CA ALA A 85 -0.99 17.59 2.54
C ALA A 85 -0.92 18.52 1.32
N GLU A 86 0.27 18.78 0.79
CA GLU A 86 0.48 19.55 -0.45
C GLU A 86 -0.22 18.89 -1.64
N ILE A 87 -0.06 17.58 -1.79
CA ILE A 87 -0.70 16.82 -2.87
C ILE A 87 -2.23 16.90 -2.73
N ALA A 88 -2.76 16.69 -1.54
CA ALA A 88 -4.20 16.76 -1.28
C ALA A 88 -4.76 18.16 -1.59
N ALA A 89 -4.02 19.20 -1.29
CA ALA A 89 -4.40 20.59 -1.61
C ALA A 89 -4.36 20.87 -3.10
N ARG A 90 -3.35 20.37 -3.80
CA ARG A 90 -3.17 20.58 -5.24
C ARG A 90 -4.19 19.85 -6.08
N PHE A 91 -4.54 18.61 -5.68
CA PHE A 91 -5.51 17.78 -6.38
C PHE A 91 -6.77 17.64 -5.52
N GLY A 92 -7.69 18.56 -5.67
CA GLY A 92 -8.93 18.60 -4.91
C GLY A 92 -9.69 17.27 -4.95
N GLY A 93 -10.21 16.84 -3.80
CA GLY A 93 -10.89 15.55 -3.67
C GLY A 93 -9.97 14.37 -3.38
N THR A 94 -8.67 14.59 -3.30
CA THR A 94 -7.70 13.54 -2.95
C THR A 94 -7.78 13.24 -1.45
N GLY A 95 -8.11 12.00 -1.12
CA GLY A 95 -8.14 11.53 0.27
C GLY A 95 -6.77 11.17 0.80
N TRP A 96 -6.71 10.91 2.10
CA TRP A 96 -5.48 10.56 2.82
C TRP A 96 -4.76 9.35 2.21
N LEU A 97 -5.51 8.30 1.88
CA LEU A 97 -4.95 7.07 1.31
C LEU A 97 -4.15 7.34 0.02
N THR A 98 -4.73 8.10 -0.89
CA THR A 98 -4.11 8.46 -2.19
C THR A 98 -2.95 9.42 -1.98
N ALA A 99 -3.14 10.47 -1.19
CA ALA A 99 -2.11 11.48 -0.93
C ALA A 99 -0.88 10.88 -0.27
N GLU A 100 -1.06 10.02 0.75
CA GLU A 100 0.04 9.34 1.42
C GLU A 100 0.79 8.41 0.48
N THR A 101 0.07 7.67 -0.35
CA THR A 101 0.69 6.74 -1.31
C THR A 101 1.60 7.48 -2.29
N LEU A 102 1.13 8.59 -2.85
CA LEU A 102 1.91 9.42 -3.77
C LEU A 102 3.13 10.05 -3.06
N ALA A 103 2.92 10.57 -1.87
CA ALA A 103 4.01 11.18 -1.09
C ALA A 103 5.08 10.14 -0.72
N ALA A 104 4.67 8.94 -0.34
CA ALA A 104 5.59 7.85 -0.05
C ALA A 104 6.39 7.43 -1.30
N GLY A 105 5.71 7.36 -2.45
CA GLY A 105 6.37 7.07 -3.72
C GLY A 105 7.43 8.10 -4.09
N LEU A 106 7.12 9.39 -3.92
CA LEU A 106 8.07 10.48 -4.20
C LEU A 106 9.25 10.51 -3.24
N THR A 107 9.03 10.13 -1.99
CA THR A 107 10.04 10.23 -0.93
C THR A 107 10.96 9.01 -0.87
N TYR A 108 10.40 7.82 -0.97
CA TYR A 108 11.12 6.56 -0.71
C TYR A 108 11.21 5.65 -1.92
N GLY A 109 10.22 5.69 -2.80
CA GLY A 109 10.11 4.74 -3.87
C GLY A 109 10.59 5.27 -5.20
N GLN A 110 11.12 4.38 -6.01
CA GLN A 110 11.37 4.64 -7.42
C GLN A 110 10.15 4.29 -8.27
N ALA A 111 9.21 3.52 -7.71
CA ALA A 111 8.02 3.06 -8.38
C ALA A 111 6.88 2.80 -7.40
N LEU A 112 5.66 3.00 -7.89
CA LEU A 112 4.43 2.63 -7.21
C LEU A 112 3.86 1.38 -7.89
N TRP A 113 3.54 0.37 -7.10
CA TRP A 113 2.96 -0.88 -7.61
C TRP A 113 1.60 -1.13 -6.99
N PHE A 114 0.64 -1.48 -7.81
CA PHE A 114 -0.73 -1.72 -7.39
C PHE A 114 -1.17 -3.14 -7.77
N GLY A 115 -1.82 -3.83 -6.83
CA GLY A 115 -2.36 -5.17 -7.04
C GLY A 115 -3.72 -5.19 -7.73
N THR A 116 -4.35 -4.03 -7.91
CA THR A 116 -5.63 -3.90 -8.60
C THR A 116 -5.75 -2.52 -9.26
N GLU A 117 -6.37 -2.46 -10.43
CA GLU A 117 -6.65 -1.21 -11.13
C GLU A 117 -7.56 -0.27 -10.33
N ARG A 118 -8.42 -0.81 -9.47
CA ARG A 118 -9.26 -0.02 -8.57
C ARG A 118 -8.48 0.96 -7.71
N ASN A 119 -7.32 0.51 -7.21
CA ASN A 119 -6.49 1.34 -6.34
C ASN A 119 -5.74 2.42 -7.11
N VAL A 120 -5.54 2.25 -8.42
CA VAL A 120 -4.96 3.31 -9.23
C VAL A 120 -5.95 4.47 -9.33
N GLY A 121 -7.18 4.21 -9.76
CA GLY A 121 -8.19 5.24 -9.87
C GLY A 121 -7.80 6.36 -10.82
N ARG A 122 -8.79 7.12 -11.30
CA ARG A 122 -8.54 8.22 -12.23
C ARG A 122 -7.75 9.36 -11.59
N LEU A 123 -8.14 9.75 -10.37
CA LEU A 123 -7.50 10.87 -9.67
C LEU A 123 -6.04 10.57 -9.34
N LEU A 124 -5.76 9.35 -8.87
CA LEU A 124 -4.40 8.92 -8.56
C LEU A 124 -3.53 8.88 -9.82
N ALA A 125 -4.04 8.31 -10.91
CA ALA A 125 -3.29 8.26 -12.18
C ALA A 125 -2.98 9.66 -12.71
N THR A 126 -3.95 10.58 -12.69
CA THR A 126 -3.76 11.95 -13.12
C THR A 126 -2.72 12.67 -12.26
N ALA A 127 -2.81 12.54 -10.94
CA ALA A 127 -1.87 13.16 -10.01
C ALA A 127 -0.46 12.58 -10.16
N ALA A 128 -0.33 11.28 -10.36
CA ALA A 128 0.97 10.63 -10.56
C ALA A 128 1.65 11.11 -11.84
N ASP A 129 0.91 11.29 -12.91
CA ASP A 129 1.44 11.80 -14.18
C ASP A 129 1.94 13.25 -14.07
N ASP A 130 1.32 14.06 -13.21
CA ASP A 130 1.69 15.47 -13.00
C ASP A 130 2.86 15.63 -12.02
N LEU A 131 3.16 14.61 -11.25
CA LEU A 131 4.27 14.62 -10.29
C LEU A 131 5.50 13.94 -10.87
#